data_2ec83a07fc3d41ff169383b4230c2ba0
#
_entry.id   2ec83a07fc3d41ff169383b4230c2ba0
#
_cell.length_a   1.000
_cell.length_b   1.000
_cell.length_c   1.000
_cell.angle_alpha   90.00
_cell.angle_beta   90.00
_cell.angle_gamma   90.00
#
_symmetry.space_group_name_H-M   'P 1'
#
loop_
_entity.id
_entity.type
_entity.pdbx_description
1 polymer ?
#
loop_
_entity_poly.entity_id
_entity_poly.type
_entity_poly.pdbx_seq_one_letter_code
_entity_poly.pdbx_strand_id
1 'polypeptide(L)'
;MRLTTKGRFAVTAMLDLALHEVDKPVTLAGISERQGISLSYLEQLFSRLRRNGLVKSVRGPGGGYRIAKTHAEISVSDIITAVDELIDATQCGGKENCQDERRCMTHDLWASLNDKILEYLSGVALADLVASQREGKKIMFTKRDCAPQKQAVIA
;
A
#
# COMPACT_ATOMS: atom_id res chain seq x y z
N MET A 1 11.75 9.60 -8.61
CA MET A 1 10.56 9.17 -7.88
C MET A 1 9.76 8.22 -8.75
N ARG A 2 9.68 6.97 -8.39
CA ARG A 2 8.87 5.98 -9.10
C ARG A 2 8.03 5.20 -8.08
N LEU A 3 6.74 5.38 -8.14
CA LEU A 3 5.84 4.37 -7.60
C LEU A 3 5.80 3.25 -8.63
N THR A 4 6.40 2.11 -8.31
CA THR A 4 6.55 1.01 -9.28
C THR A 4 5.20 0.31 -9.51
N THR A 5 5.15 -0.51 -10.56
CA THR A 5 4.02 -1.39 -10.85
C THR A 5 3.63 -2.27 -9.66
N LYS A 6 4.62 -2.68 -8.85
CA LYS A 6 4.44 -3.51 -7.67
C LYS A 6 3.53 -2.86 -6.62
N GLY A 7 3.83 -1.63 -6.20
CA GLY A 7 2.99 -0.89 -5.26
C GLY A 7 1.60 -0.60 -5.82
N ARG A 8 1.52 -0.16 -7.07
CA ARG A 8 0.24 0.12 -7.75
C ARG A 8 -0.64 -1.12 -7.84
N PHE A 9 -0.09 -2.25 -8.26
CA PHE A 9 -0.84 -3.50 -8.37
C PHE A 9 -1.24 -4.05 -7.00
N ALA A 10 -0.41 -3.89 -5.97
CA ALA A 10 -0.77 -4.28 -4.62
C ALA A 10 -1.99 -3.50 -4.11
N VAL A 11 -2.02 -2.19 -4.30
CA VAL A 11 -3.16 -1.34 -3.91
C VAL A 11 -4.41 -1.72 -4.72
N THR A 12 -4.29 -1.89 -6.04
CA THR A 12 -5.40 -2.30 -6.91
C THR A 12 -5.97 -3.66 -6.47
N ALA A 13 -5.11 -4.65 -6.22
CA ALA A 13 -5.53 -5.98 -5.80
C ALA A 13 -6.18 -5.99 -4.41
N MET A 14 -5.67 -5.20 -3.46
CA MET A 14 -6.29 -5.05 -2.15
C MET A 14 -7.64 -4.37 -2.22
N LEU A 15 -7.80 -3.38 -3.08
CA LEU A 15 -9.09 -2.73 -3.31
C LEU A 15 -10.09 -3.68 -3.96
N ASP A 16 -9.69 -4.45 -4.97
CA ASP A 16 -10.52 -5.48 -5.59
C ASP A 16 -10.99 -6.52 -4.57
N LEU A 17 -10.07 -7.01 -3.75
CA LEU A 17 -10.38 -7.93 -2.66
C LEU A 17 -11.42 -7.33 -1.70
N ALA A 18 -11.20 -6.10 -1.24
CA ALA A 18 -12.10 -5.43 -0.31
C ALA A 18 -13.51 -5.21 -0.88
N LEU A 19 -13.61 -4.98 -2.18
CA LEU A 19 -14.90 -4.78 -2.86
C LEU A 19 -15.68 -6.09 -3.04
N HIS A 20 -15.01 -7.23 -3.14
CA HIS A 20 -15.62 -8.51 -3.53
C HIS A 20 -15.70 -9.55 -2.39
N GLU A 21 -15.09 -9.31 -1.24
CA GLU A 21 -15.10 -10.26 -0.10
C GLU A 21 -16.36 -10.20 0.78
N VAL A 22 -17.52 -9.89 0.22
CA VAL A 22 -18.75 -9.67 1.03
C VAL A 22 -19.13 -10.96 1.77
N ASP A 23 -19.39 -12.04 1.05
CA ASP A 23 -19.87 -13.32 1.64
C ASP A 23 -18.83 -14.43 1.57
N LYS A 24 -17.94 -14.38 0.60
CA LYS A 24 -16.98 -15.45 0.28
C LYS A 24 -15.56 -14.88 0.19
N PRO A 25 -14.55 -15.73 0.47
CA PRO A 25 -13.17 -15.38 0.11
C PRO A 25 -13.05 -15.13 -1.40
N VAL A 26 -12.11 -14.30 -1.78
CA VAL A 26 -11.83 -13.94 -3.18
C VAL A 26 -10.61 -14.70 -3.67
N THR A 27 -10.71 -15.32 -4.83
CA THR A 27 -9.58 -16.03 -5.45
C THR A 27 -8.66 -15.07 -6.18
N LEU A 28 -7.37 -15.37 -6.21
CA LEU A 28 -6.40 -14.60 -7.00
C LEU A 28 -6.69 -14.69 -8.50
N ALA A 29 -7.23 -15.82 -8.97
CA ALA A 29 -7.69 -15.96 -10.36
C ALA A 29 -8.80 -14.95 -10.69
N GLY A 30 -9.75 -14.75 -9.78
CA GLY A 30 -10.79 -13.72 -9.94
C GLY A 30 -10.25 -12.30 -10.02
N ILE A 31 -9.29 -11.97 -9.16
CA ILE A 31 -8.61 -10.66 -9.20
C ILE A 31 -7.82 -10.51 -10.50
N SER A 32 -7.07 -11.54 -10.91
CA SER A 32 -6.31 -11.57 -12.15
C SER A 32 -7.19 -11.28 -13.36
N GLU A 33 -8.34 -11.92 -13.43
CA GLU A 33 -9.29 -11.74 -14.53
C GLU A 33 -9.88 -10.32 -14.56
N ARG A 34 -10.30 -9.79 -13.41
CA ARG A 34 -10.91 -8.45 -13.34
C ARG A 34 -9.92 -7.32 -13.56
N GLN A 35 -8.69 -7.45 -13.05
CA GLN A 35 -7.70 -6.37 -13.04
C GLN A 35 -6.62 -6.51 -14.12
N GLY A 36 -6.59 -7.62 -14.86
CA GLY A 36 -5.58 -7.84 -15.89
C GLY A 36 -4.15 -7.96 -15.34
N ILE A 37 -4.00 -8.45 -14.11
CA ILE A 37 -2.71 -8.71 -13.46
C ILE A 37 -2.41 -10.20 -13.51
N SER A 38 -1.18 -10.59 -13.87
CA SER A 38 -0.85 -12.01 -13.96
C SER A 38 -1.04 -12.73 -12.62
N LEU A 39 -1.54 -13.96 -12.67
CA LEU A 39 -1.80 -14.78 -11.49
C LEU A 39 -0.52 -15.01 -10.67
N SER A 40 0.58 -15.35 -11.34
CA SER A 40 1.86 -15.59 -10.68
C SER A 40 2.39 -14.34 -9.96
N TYR A 41 2.14 -13.17 -10.51
CA TYR A 41 2.53 -11.91 -9.89
C TYR A 41 1.66 -11.60 -8.67
N LEU A 42 0.35 -11.85 -8.75
CA LEU A 42 -0.55 -11.74 -7.60
C LEU A 42 -0.16 -12.71 -6.47
N GLU A 43 0.24 -13.92 -6.78
CA GLU A 43 0.72 -14.88 -5.77
C GLU A 43 1.92 -14.34 -5.00
N GLN A 44 2.87 -13.69 -5.68
CA GLN A 44 4.02 -13.05 -5.04
C GLN A 44 3.59 -11.87 -4.16
N LEU A 45 2.71 -11.01 -4.64
CA LEU A 45 2.20 -9.87 -3.87
C LEU A 45 1.43 -10.33 -2.63
N PHE A 46 0.53 -11.28 -2.78
CA PHE A 46 -0.31 -11.79 -1.67
C PHE A 46 0.50 -12.59 -0.65
N SER A 47 1.56 -13.26 -1.05
CA SER A 47 2.51 -13.87 -0.10
C SER A 47 3.11 -12.81 0.84
N ARG A 48 3.50 -11.66 0.33
CA ARG A 48 4.04 -10.56 1.12
C ARG A 48 2.98 -9.87 1.97
N LEU A 49 1.83 -9.59 1.38
CA LEU A 49 0.69 -9.01 2.11
C LEU A 49 0.26 -9.90 3.28
N ARG A 50 0.24 -11.22 3.10
CA ARG A 50 -0.07 -12.19 4.16
C ARG A 50 0.99 -12.19 5.26
N ARG A 51 2.28 -12.17 4.92
CA ARG A 51 3.36 -12.07 5.93
C ARG A 51 3.25 -10.83 6.79
N ASN A 52 2.79 -9.73 6.23
CA ASN A 52 2.59 -8.47 6.94
C ASN A 52 1.22 -8.35 7.63
N GLY A 53 0.43 -9.42 7.62
CA GLY A 53 -0.83 -9.47 8.34
C GLY A 53 -1.96 -8.63 7.74
N LEU A 54 -1.88 -8.24 6.47
CA LEU A 54 -2.92 -7.46 5.79
C LEU A 54 -4.00 -8.35 5.18
N VAL A 55 -3.65 -9.56 4.79
CA VAL A 55 -4.58 -10.57 4.27
C VAL A 55 -4.39 -11.91 4.95
N LYS A 56 -5.42 -12.74 4.92
CA LYS A 56 -5.40 -14.13 5.36
C LYS A 56 -5.92 -15.03 4.26
N SER A 57 -5.36 -16.23 4.16
CA SER A 57 -5.81 -17.24 3.21
C SER A 57 -6.86 -18.14 3.84
N VAL A 58 -7.85 -18.53 3.04
CA VAL A 58 -8.87 -19.53 3.40
C VAL A 58 -8.70 -20.74 2.50
N ARG A 59 -8.46 -21.90 3.08
CA ARG A 59 -8.24 -23.17 2.36
C ARG A 59 -9.56 -23.89 2.08
N GLY A 60 -9.55 -24.75 1.07
CA GLY A 60 -10.63 -25.66 0.74
C GLY A 60 -11.53 -25.19 -0.41
N PRO A 61 -12.63 -25.95 -0.69
CA PRO A 61 -13.60 -25.55 -1.71
C PRO A 61 -14.21 -24.19 -1.37
N GLY A 62 -14.25 -23.27 -2.34
CA GLY A 62 -14.68 -21.88 -2.11
C GLY A 62 -13.68 -21.04 -1.32
N GLY A 63 -12.41 -21.50 -1.19
CA GLY A 63 -11.32 -20.79 -0.55
C GLY A 63 -10.82 -19.60 -1.39
N GLY A 64 -9.85 -18.86 -0.84
CA GLY A 64 -9.27 -17.69 -1.43
C GLY A 64 -8.61 -16.83 -0.37
N TYR A 65 -8.74 -15.51 -0.51
CA TYR A 65 -8.19 -14.55 0.43
C TYR A 65 -9.27 -13.65 1.02
N ARG A 66 -9.02 -13.20 2.24
CA ARG A 66 -9.79 -12.16 2.93
C ARG A 66 -8.86 -11.10 3.50
N ILE A 67 -9.38 -9.91 3.69
CA ILE A 67 -8.68 -8.86 4.45
C ILE A 67 -8.59 -9.30 5.91
N ALA A 68 -7.41 -9.16 6.53
CA ALA A 68 -7.17 -9.63 7.90
C ALA A 68 -7.52 -8.59 8.98
N LYS A 69 -7.66 -7.33 8.59
CA LYS A 69 -7.97 -6.19 9.47
C LYS A 69 -9.19 -5.46 8.96
N THR A 70 -9.72 -4.53 9.73
CA THR A 70 -10.76 -3.63 9.22
C THR A 70 -10.19 -2.73 8.13
N HIS A 71 -11.00 -2.38 7.14
CA HIS A 71 -10.55 -1.53 6.01
C HIS A 71 -10.07 -0.14 6.45
N ALA A 72 -10.58 0.35 7.58
CA ALA A 72 -10.18 1.63 8.15
C ALA A 72 -8.78 1.59 8.81
N GLU A 73 -8.31 0.40 9.21
CA GLU A 73 -7.00 0.22 9.85
C GLU A 73 -5.85 0.02 8.87
N ILE A 74 -6.15 -0.17 7.59
CA ILE A 74 -5.15 -0.39 6.55
C ILE A 74 -5.02 0.89 5.73
N SER A 75 -3.85 1.51 5.77
CA SER A 75 -3.53 2.65 4.90
C SER A 75 -2.93 2.20 3.57
N VAL A 76 -2.98 3.08 2.57
CA VAL A 76 -2.28 2.85 1.29
C VAL A 76 -0.78 2.68 1.52
N SER A 77 -0.20 3.45 2.45
CA SER A 77 1.20 3.30 2.86
C SER A 77 1.53 1.91 3.39
N ASP A 78 0.64 1.33 4.21
CA ASP A 78 0.82 -0.03 4.75
C ASP A 78 0.88 -1.07 3.63
N ILE A 79 0.00 -0.94 2.63
CA ILE A 79 -0.04 -1.86 1.49
C ILE A 79 1.25 -1.80 0.67
N ILE A 80 1.71 -0.59 0.36
CA ILE A 80 2.92 -0.36 -0.43
C ILE A 80 4.15 -0.89 0.31
N THR A 81 4.26 -0.59 1.60
CA THR A 81 5.35 -1.07 2.45
C THR A 81 5.35 -2.59 2.57
N ALA A 82 4.19 -3.22 2.68
CA ALA A 82 4.06 -4.67 2.82
C ALA A 82 4.60 -5.46 1.62
N VAL A 83 4.65 -4.86 0.44
CA VAL A 83 5.24 -5.50 -0.76
C VAL A 83 6.71 -5.12 -0.99
N ASP A 84 7.38 -4.66 0.06
CA ASP A 84 8.80 -4.25 0.04
C ASP A 84 9.10 -3.17 -1.00
N GLU A 85 8.17 -2.23 -1.16
CA GLU A 85 8.41 -1.06 -1.98
C GLU A 85 8.66 0.16 -1.08
N LEU A 86 9.81 0.79 -1.30
CA LEU A 86 10.14 2.05 -0.62
C LEU A 86 9.70 3.22 -1.50
N ILE A 87 8.90 4.09 -0.90
CA ILE A 87 8.59 5.37 -1.52
C ILE A 87 9.69 6.33 -1.09
N ASP A 88 10.59 6.61 -2.00
CA ASP A 88 11.69 7.53 -1.76
C ASP A 88 11.83 8.51 -2.92
N ALA A 89 11.69 9.78 -2.62
CA ALA A 89 11.89 10.88 -3.56
C ALA A 89 13.34 11.39 -3.56
N THR A 90 14.16 10.93 -2.60
CA THR A 90 15.58 11.28 -2.52
C THR A 90 16.43 10.27 -3.29
N GLN A 91 17.57 10.70 -3.84
CA GLN A 91 18.52 9.77 -4.47
C GLN A 91 19.36 9.00 -3.45
N CYS A 92 19.48 9.54 -2.25
CA CYS A 92 20.35 9.02 -1.20
C CYS A 92 19.61 8.17 -0.16
N GLY A 93 18.31 7.93 -0.31
CA GLY A 93 17.53 7.21 0.70
C GLY A 93 17.50 7.92 2.06
N GLY A 94 17.60 9.26 2.08
CA GLY A 94 17.63 10.04 3.30
C GLY A 94 19.01 10.09 4.01
N LYS A 95 20.06 9.51 3.43
CA LYS A 95 21.39 9.41 4.05
C LYS A 95 22.26 10.67 3.89
N GLU A 96 21.73 11.69 3.24
CA GLU A 96 22.44 12.98 2.99
C GLU A 96 23.76 12.85 2.21
N ASN A 97 23.94 11.78 1.44
CA ASN A 97 25.12 11.51 0.63
C ASN A 97 24.83 11.54 -0.87
N CYS A 98 23.93 12.40 -1.30
CA CYS A 98 23.40 12.45 -2.67
C CYS A 98 24.46 12.85 -3.72
N GLN A 99 25.54 13.51 -3.34
CA GLN A 99 26.59 13.97 -4.24
C GLN A 99 27.98 13.78 -3.62
N ASP A 100 28.72 12.79 -4.11
CA ASP A 100 30.08 12.47 -3.65
C ASP A 100 30.23 12.46 -2.12
N GLU A 101 29.36 11.71 -1.44
CA GLU A 101 29.27 11.62 0.02
C GLU A 101 28.89 12.93 0.72
N ARG A 102 28.41 13.93 -0.03
CA ARG A 102 27.95 15.21 0.50
C ARG A 102 26.47 15.40 0.23
N ARG A 103 25.85 16.22 1.05
CA ARG A 103 24.46 16.65 0.89
C ARG A 103 24.32 17.54 -0.34
N CYS A 104 23.40 17.23 -1.25
CA CYS A 104 23.13 18.07 -2.41
C CYS A 104 22.34 19.33 -2.03
N MET A 105 22.40 20.36 -2.87
CA MET A 105 21.70 21.63 -2.65
C MET A 105 20.18 21.51 -2.55
N THR A 106 19.60 20.48 -3.16
CA THR A 106 18.14 20.26 -3.23
C THR A 106 17.67 19.14 -2.30
N HIS A 107 18.52 18.63 -1.41
CA HIS A 107 18.19 17.52 -0.50
C HIS A 107 16.92 17.79 0.30
N ASP A 108 16.80 18.97 0.92
CA ASP A 108 15.66 19.34 1.75
C ASP A 108 14.35 19.37 0.96
N LEU A 109 14.39 19.81 -0.29
CA LEU A 109 13.22 19.79 -1.17
C LEU A 109 12.70 18.37 -1.37
N TRP A 110 13.59 17.45 -1.71
CA TRP A 110 13.20 16.05 -1.97
C TRP A 110 12.82 15.31 -0.69
N ALA A 111 13.49 15.58 0.41
CA ALA A 111 13.11 15.03 1.72
C ALA A 111 11.73 15.53 2.15
N SER A 112 11.46 16.83 2.02
CA SER A 112 10.15 17.41 2.33
C SER A 112 9.05 16.85 1.42
N LEU A 113 9.30 16.66 0.13
CA LEU A 113 8.37 16.02 -0.79
C LEU A 113 8.07 14.58 -0.37
N ASN A 114 9.10 13.84 0.00
CA ASN A 114 8.96 12.46 0.48
C ASN A 114 8.05 12.37 1.72
N ASP A 115 8.28 13.26 2.68
CA ASP A 115 7.45 13.33 3.89
C ASP A 115 5.98 13.64 3.55
N LYS A 116 5.73 14.52 2.60
CA LYS A 116 4.37 14.84 2.13
C LYS A 116 3.69 13.66 1.42
N ILE A 117 4.43 12.91 0.63
CA ILE A 117 3.92 11.70 -0.03
C ILE A 117 3.54 10.66 1.03
N LEU A 118 4.43 10.41 2.00
CA LEU A 118 4.16 9.45 3.08
C LEU A 118 3.00 9.90 3.97
N GLU A 119 2.92 11.17 4.32
CA GLU A 119 1.79 11.75 5.07
C GLU A 119 0.48 11.52 4.32
N TYR A 120 0.44 11.81 3.02
CA TYR A 120 -0.75 11.61 2.19
C TYR A 120 -1.17 10.14 2.15
N LEU A 121 -0.25 9.24 1.79
CA LEU A 121 -0.55 7.82 1.64
C LEU A 121 -0.90 7.13 2.96
N SER A 122 -0.35 7.61 4.07
CA SER A 122 -0.72 7.13 5.40
C SER A 122 -2.08 7.65 5.87
N GLY A 123 -2.51 8.79 5.34
CA GLY A 123 -3.82 9.37 5.62
C GLY A 123 -4.97 8.78 4.80
N VAL A 124 -4.69 8.03 3.74
CA VAL A 124 -5.71 7.38 2.91
C VAL A 124 -5.86 5.92 3.34
N ALA A 125 -7.02 5.57 3.86
CA ALA A 125 -7.34 4.19 4.26
C ALA A 125 -7.95 3.39 3.10
N LEU A 126 -7.83 2.07 3.17
CA LEU A 126 -8.50 1.17 2.23
C LEU A 126 -10.03 1.41 2.23
N ALA A 127 -10.61 1.73 3.39
CA ALA A 127 -12.01 2.12 3.51
C ALA A 127 -12.37 3.34 2.66
N ASP A 128 -11.49 4.32 2.57
CA ASP A 128 -11.71 5.52 1.75
C ASP A 128 -11.75 5.18 0.25
N LEU A 129 -10.88 4.26 -0.18
CA LEU A 129 -10.86 3.77 -1.56
C LEU A 129 -12.12 2.97 -1.89
N VAL A 130 -12.56 2.11 -0.98
CA VAL A 130 -13.81 1.34 -1.13
C VAL A 130 -15.01 2.27 -1.23
N ALA A 131 -15.12 3.25 -0.36
CA ALA A 131 -16.19 4.25 -0.38
C ALA A 131 -16.20 5.06 -1.68
N SER A 132 -15.01 5.49 -2.14
CA SER A 132 -14.84 6.20 -3.41
C SER A 132 -15.35 5.38 -4.61
N GLN A 133 -15.06 4.10 -4.66
CA GLN A 133 -15.50 3.21 -5.73
C GLN A 133 -17.02 2.95 -5.70
N ARG A 134 -17.60 2.77 -4.50
CA ARG A 134 -19.03 2.50 -4.34
C ARG A 134 -19.89 3.72 -4.57
N GLU A 135 -19.44 4.89 -4.14
CA GLU A 135 -20.21 6.13 -4.18
C GLU A 135 -19.88 7.03 -5.39
N GLY A 136 -18.85 6.68 -6.18
CA GLY A 136 -18.36 7.51 -7.30
C GLY A 136 -17.79 8.86 -6.87
N LYS A 137 -17.45 9.02 -5.58
CA LYS A 137 -16.88 10.25 -5.04
C LYS A 137 -15.36 10.27 -5.22
N LYS A 138 -14.81 11.43 -5.56
CA LYS A 138 -13.36 11.63 -5.55
C LYS A 138 -12.83 11.55 -4.12
N ILE A 139 -11.69 10.90 -3.95
CA ILE A 139 -10.95 10.93 -2.69
C ILE A 139 -10.46 12.34 -2.48
N MET A 140 -10.92 12.98 -1.42
CA MET A 140 -10.39 14.25 -0.95
C MET A 140 -9.52 13.98 0.27
N PHE A 141 -8.29 14.49 0.24
CA PHE A 141 -7.41 14.42 1.41
C PHE A 141 -8.04 15.23 2.55
N THR A 142 -8.57 14.54 3.52
CA THR A 142 -8.90 15.12 4.81
C THR A 142 -7.73 14.84 5.74
N LYS A 143 -7.12 15.89 6.27
CA LYS A 143 -6.09 15.79 7.29
C LYS A 143 -6.67 15.02 8.48
N ARG A 144 -6.48 13.70 8.50
CA ARG A 144 -6.70 12.93 9.72
C ARG A 144 -5.47 13.21 10.59
N ASP A 145 -5.69 13.62 11.82
CA ASP A 145 -4.62 13.79 12.79
C ASP A 145 -3.84 12.47 12.88
N CYS A 146 -2.72 12.40 12.18
CA CYS A 146 -1.80 11.31 12.29
C CYS A 146 -1.19 11.40 13.70
N ALA A 147 -1.69 10.59 14.62
CA ALA A 147 -0.96 10.33 15.85
C ALA A 147 0.44 9.82 15.44
N PRO A 148 1.53 10.39 15.94
CA PRO A 148 2.86 9.97 15.56
C PRO A 148 3.05 8.51 15.98
N GLN A 149 3.11 7.63 15.00
CA GLN A 149 3.58 6.28 15.28
C GLN A 149 5.03 6.41 15.73
N LYS A 150 5.27 6.12 17.02
CA LYS A 150 6.61 6.01 17.57
C LYS A 150 7.36 5.02 16.70
N GLN A 151 8.32 5.52 15.93
CA GLN A 151 9.32 4.70 15.31
C GLN A 151 9.97 3.89 16.43
N ALA A 152 9.78 2.59 16.40
CA ALA A 152 10.57 1.70 17.24
C ALA A 152 12.00 1.81 16.69
N VAL A 153 12.81 2.59 17.39
CA VAL A 153 14.26 2.58 17.18
C VAL A 153 14.72 1.21 17.64
N ILE A 154 14.98 0.34 16.68
CA ILE A 154 15.72 -0.90 16.93
C ILE A 154 17.16 -0.46 17.11
N ALA A 155 17.58 -0.43 18.33
CA ALA A 155 18.98 -0.25 18.70
C ALA A 155 19.79 -1.48 18.27
#